data_dc3748ebd264caa5608b9572a4a75a1f
#
_entry.id   dc3748ebd264caa5608b9572a4a75a1f
#
_cell.length_a   1.000
_cell.length_b   1.000
_cell.length_c   1.000
_cell.angle_alpha   90.00
_cell.angle_beta   90.00
_cell.angle_gamma   90.00
#
_symmetry.space_group_name_H-M   'P 1'
#
loop_
_entity.id
_entity.type
_entity.pdbx_description
1 polymer ?
#
loop_
_entity_poly.entity_id
_entity_poly.type
_entity_poly.pdbx_seq_one_letter_code
_entity_poly.pdbx_strand_id
1 'polypeptide(L)'
;MTRRRLRFGNGLDLELALGDDAPAGAEVLVVPQDVNLIMGEVTVIEETGETPGEAVAAATAASTPRAQGSVVVGPRRPGLPLVFQAVVYDFQRSPPTCEEHVFAALLTALEEARTRGVRCLGVQPVGTAHGGLSAERFLNVLSQVCYSAAELGTSVRRVYVLLASAEELGRYETLLSEAMSERRLAP
;
A
#
# COMPACT_ATOMS: atom_id res chain seq x y z
N MET A 1 20.03 -8.51 -13.33
CA MET A 1 18.58 -8.47 -13.63
C MET A 1 18.15 -7.02 -13.77
N THR A 2 17.62 -6.63 -14.92
CA THR A 2 17.13 -5.26 -15.16
C THR A 2 15.79 -5.15 -14.44
N ARG A 3 15.73 -4.39 -13.35
CA ARG A 3 14.47 -4.12 -12.64
C ARG A 3 13.55 -3.37 -13.60
N ARG A 4 12.34 -3.88 -13.80
CA ARG A 4 11.34 -3.19 -14.59
C ARG A 4 10.81 -2.01 -13.77
N ARG A 5 10.79 -0.84 -14.41
CA ARG A 5 10.27 0.39 -13.80
C ARG A 5 9.35 1.12 -14.76
N LEU A 6 8.31 1.71 -14.21
CA LEU A 6 7.44 2.64 -14.90
C LEU A 6 7.80 4.07 -14.44
N ARG A 7 8.09 4.95 -15.40
CA ARG A 7 8.41 6.35 -15.11
C ARG A 7 7.20 7.24 -15.37
N PHE A 8 6.93 8.11 -14.42
CA PHE A 8 5.90 9.14 -14.51
C PHE A 8 6.57 10.51 -14.69
N GLY A 9 5.76 11.54 -15.00
CA GLY A 9 6.21 12.92 -15.04
C GLY A 9 6.97 13.32 -13.77
N ASN A 10 7.80 14.37 -13.84
CA ASN A 10 8.62 14.88 -12.73
C ASN A 10 9.62 13.87 -12.12
N GLY A 11 9.87 12.73 -12.79
CA GLY A 11 10.90 11.76 -12.39
C GLY A 11 10.52 10.87 -11.21
N LEU A 12 9.23 10.59 -11.01
CA LEU A 12 8.75 9.55 -10.12
C LEU A 12 8.85 8.20 -10.82
N ASP A 13 9.52 7.23 -10.20
CA ASP A 13 9.66 5.86 -10.69
C ASP A 13 8.85 4.89 -9.81
N LEU A 14 8.07 4.01 -10.43
CA LEU A 14 7.43 2.85 -9.81
C LEU A 14 8.25 1.60 -10.15
N GLU A 15 8.68 0.87 -9.13
CA GLU A 15 9.50 -0.34 -9.26
C GLU A 15 8.88 -1.49 -8.47
N LEU A 16 9.14 -2.72 -8.91
CA LEU A 16 8.77 -3.94 -8.16
C LEU A 16 9.96 -4.39 -7.32
N ALA A 17 9.70 -4.84 -6.09
CA ALA A 17 10.72 -5.35 -5.19
C ALA A 17 10.22 -6.60 -4.46
N LEU A 18 11.13 -7.54 -4.19
CA LEU A 18 10.86 -8.73 -3.39
C LEU A 18 11.18 -8.44 -1.93
N GLY A 19 10.32 -8.88 -1.03
CA GLY A 19 10.52 -8.86 0.41
C GLY A 19 9.45 -8.04 1.15
N ASP A 20 9.16 -8.48 2.36
CA ASP A 20 8.29 -7.76 3.30
C ASP A 20 9.02 -6.59 3.94
N ASP A 21 10.36 -6.65 3.93
CA ASP A 21 11.21 -5.59 4.44
C ASP A 21 11.34 -4.47 3.40
N ALA A 22 11.29 -3.25 3.88
CA ALA A 22 11.51 -2.08 3.05
C ALA A 22 12.85 -2.21 2.30
N PRO A 23 12.87 -1.99 0.98
CA PRO A 23 14.11 -1.94 0.23
C PRO A 23 15.07 -0.96 0.90
N ALA A 24 16.37 -1.23 0.83
CA ALA A 24 17.37 -0.32 1.37
C ALA A 24 17.14 1.11 0.85
N GLY A 25 16.79 2.04 1.75
CA GLY A 25 16.46 3.42 1.42
C GLY A 25 14.97 3.78 1.38
N ALA A 26 14.03 2.86 1.61
CA ALA A 26 12.64 3.25 1.84
C ALA A 26 12.52 3.96 3.18
N GLU A 27 11.97 5.17 3.15
CA GLU A 27 11.78 6.02 4.32
C GLU A 27 10.42 5.79 4.97
N VAL A 28 9.46 5.31 4.19
CA VAL A 28 8.08 5.02 4.58
C VAL A 28 7.66 3.68 4.03
N LEU A 29 6.88 2.94 4.84
CA LEU A 29 6.12 1.76 4.42
C LEU A 29 4.63 2.07 4.45
N VAL A 30 3.94 1.83 3.33
CA VAL A 30 2.48 1.87 3.24
C VAL A 30 1.97 0.43 3.35
N VAL A 31 1.20 0.17 4.39
CA VAL A 31 0.64 -1.16 4.68
C VAL A 31 -0.89 -1.09 4.71
N PRO A 32 -1.59 -2.14 4.26
CA PRO A 32 -3.05 -2.18 4.35
C PRO A 32 -3.52 -2.29 5.80
N GLN A 33 -4.68 -1.70 6.09
CA GLN A 33 -5.31 -1.75 7.41
C GLN A 33 -6.83 -1.76 7.28
N ASP A 34 -7.52 -2.27 8.30
CA ASP A 34 -8.97 -2.18 8.44
C ASP A 34 -9.40 -0.92 9.21
N VAL A 35 -10.71 -0.63 9.16
CA VAL A 35 -11.30 0.55 9.82
C VAL A 35 -11.08 0.60 11.34
N ASN A 36 -10.85 -0.54 11.98
CA ASN A 36 -10.63 -0.65 13.43
C ASN A 36 -9.15 -0.70 13.81
N LEU A 37 -8.24 -0.72 12.84
CA LEU A 37 -6.78 -0.78 12.98
C LEU A 37 -6.26 -2.05 13.69
N ILE A 38 -6.92 -3.20 13.48
CA ILE A 38 -6.61 -4.46 14.17
C ILE A 38 -5.88 -5.49 13.29
N MET A 39 -5.74 -5.28 11.99
CA MET A 39 -5.07 -6.25 11.08
C MET A 39 -3.62 -6.56 11.46
N GLY A 40 -2.94 -5.68 12.18
CA GLY A 40 -1.54 -5.87 12.59
C GLY A 40 -1.35 -6.45 13.99
N GLU A 41 -2.42 -6.67 14.76
CA GLU A 41 -2.35 -7.01 16.19
C GLU A 41 -2.44 -8.52 16.48
N VAL A 42 -2.58 -9.36 15.46
CA VAL A 42 -2.72 -10.83 15.60
C VAL A 42 -1.57 -11.46 16.41
N THR A 43 -0.38 -10.88 16.38
CA THR A 43 0.79 -11.36 17.10
C THR A 43 0.70 -11.16 18.63
N VAL A 44 -0.09 -10.20 19.11
CA VAL A 44 -0.24 -9.90 20.55
C VAL A 44 -1.21 -10.87 21.21
N ILE A 45 -2.11 -11.49 20.46
CA ILE A 45 -3.16 -12.38 20.94
C ILE A 45 -2.57 -13.71 21.47
N GLU A 46 -1.47 -14.20 20.90
CA GLU A 46 -0.82 -15.45 21.31
C GLU A 46 -0.24 -15.38 22.74
N GLU A 47 0.06 -14.19 23.25
CA GLU A 47 0.62 -13.99 24.59
C GLU A 47 -0.44 -13.88 25.68
N THR A 48 -1.69 -13.55 25.36
CA THR A 48 -2.75 -13.32 26.34
C THR A 48 -3.60 -14.54 26.66
N GLY A 49 -3.50 -15.61 25.85
CA GLY A 49 -4.30 -16.83 26.03
C GLY A 49 -5.78 -16.68 25.60
N GLU A 50 -6.15 -15.55 25.03
CA GLU A 50 -7.47 -15.34 24.44
C GLU A 50 -7.59 -16.03 23.09
N THR A 51 -8.79 -16.45 22.71
CA THR A 51 -9.00 -16.92 21.33
C THR A 51 -8.92 -15.73 20.36
N PRO A 52 -8.38 -15.92 19.13
CA PRO A 52 -8.29 -14.84 18.14
C PRO A 52 -9.64 -14.12 17.92
N GLY A 53 -10.75 -14.85 17.96
CA GLY A 53 -12.08 -14.27 17.76
C GLY A 53 -12.52 -13.35 18.90
N GLU A 54 -12.23 -13.71 20.15
CA GLU A 54 -12.56 -12.90 21.34
C GLU A 54 -11.72 -11.62 21.39
N ALA A 55 -10.41 -11.73 21.11
CA ALA A 55 -9.52 -10.57 21.09
C ALA A 55 -9.88 -9.59 19.96
N VAL A 56 -10.20 -10.09 18.75
CA VAL A 56 -10.69 -9.25 17.65
C VAL A 56 -12.00 -8.57 18.00
N ALA A 57 -12.95 -9.29 18.62
CA ALA A 57 -14.22 -8.71 19.04
C ALA A 57 -14.03 -7.62 20.12
N ALA A 58 -13.15 -7.85 21.10
CA ALA A 58 -12.83 -6.88 22.15
C ALA A 58 -12.14 -5.63 21.56
N ALA A 59 -11.14 -5.82 20.69
CA ALA A 59 -10.45 -4.73 20.01
C ALA A 59 -11.42 -3.91 19.15
N THR A 60 -12.30 -4.57 18.39
CA THR A 60 -13.34 -3.91 17.58
C THR A 60 -14.28 -3.08 18.45
N ALA A 61 -14.74 -3.63 19.57
CA ALA A 61 -15.64 -2.93 20.49
C ALA A 61 -14.98 -1.71 21.16
N ALA A 62 -13.66 -1.76 21.38
CA ALA A 62 -12.89 -0.67 21.99
C ALA A 62 -12.42 0.37 20.98
N SER A 63 -12.42 0.07 19.67
CA SER A 63 -11.92 0.94 18.63
C SER A 63 -12.89 2.07 18.27
N THR A 64 -12.31 3.19 17.80
CA THR A 64 -13.07 4.21 17.07
C THR A 64 -12.78 4.01 15.58
N PRO A 65 -13.77 3.57 14.77
CA PRO A 65 -13.52 3.27 13.37
C PRO A 65 -12.97 4.47 12.61
N ARG A 66 -11.99 4.22 11.75
CA ARG A 66 -11.42 5.20 10.83
C ARG A 66 -12.16 5.17 9.49
N ALA A 67 -12.17 6.28 8.78
CA ALA A 67 -12.76 6.31 7.46
C ALA A 67 -11.93 5.49 6.45
N GLN A 68 -12.60 4.65 5.64
CA GLN A 68 -11.94 4.03 4.48
C GLN A 68 -11.39 5.12 3.56
N GLY A 69 -10.22 4.87 2.98
CA GLY A 69 -9.50 5.86 2.16
C GLY A 69 -8.61 6.81 2.96
N SER A 70 -8.62 6.74 4.29
CA SER A 70 -7.71 7.52 5.13
C SER A 70 -6.37 6.82 5.38
N VAL A 71 -5.41 7.57 5.95
CA VAL A 71 -4.11 7.06 6.37
C VAL A 71 -3.88 7.39 7.84
N VAL A 72 -3.43 6.41 8.60
CA VAL A 72 -2.96 6.62 9.97
C VAL A 72 -1.45 6.50 10.00
N VAL A 73 -0.78 7.54 10.47
CA VAL A 73 0.68 7.55 10.58
C VAL A 73 1.08 6.89 11.90
N GLY A 74 1.82 5.80 11.81
CA GLY A 74 2.33 5.07 12.95
C GLY A 74 3.40 5.84 13.73
N PRO A 75 3.76 5.39 14.93
CA PRO A 75 4.82 6.00 15.71
C PRO A 75 6.18 5.82 15.01
N ARG A 76 7.01 6.86 15.09
CA ARG A 76 8.36 6.80 14.54
C ARG A 76 9.24 5.91 15.43
N ARG A 77 9.89 4.91 14.83
CA ARG A 77 10.84 4.02 15.51
C ARG A 77 12.25 4.28 14.95
N PRO A 78 13.27 4.48 15.80
CA PRO A 78 14.63 4.71 15.33
C PRO A 78 15.14 3.55 14.46
N GLY A 79 15.74 3.87 13.31
CA GLY A 79 16.32 2.88 12.41
C GLY A 79 15.31 2.09 11.53
N LEU A 80 14.02 2.34 11.70
CA LEU A 80 12.96 1.70 10.89
C LEU A 80 12.24 2.74 10.03
N PRO A 81 11.70 2.32 8.87
CA PRO A 81 10.82 3.17 8.08
C PRO A 81 9.60 3.61 8.90
N LEU A 82 9.09 4.80 8.60
CA LEU A 82 7.82 5.24 9.14
C LEU A 82 6.70 4.43 8.49
N VAL A 83 5.73 3.97 9.28
CA VAL A 83 4.62 3.18 8.77
C VAL A 83 3.40 4.07 8.54
N PHE A 84 2.85 4.02 7.32
CA PHE A 84 1.56 4.61 6.95
C PHE A 84 0.56 3.46 6.81
N GLN A 85 -0.41 3.42 7.70
CA GLN A 85 -1.50 2.45 7.69
C GLN A 85 -2.61 2.97 6.76
N ALA A 86 -2.71 2.39 5.57
CA ALA A 86 -3.73 2.72 4.58
C ALA A 86 -5.03 2.00 4.95
N VAL A 87 -6.01 2.74 5.46
CA VAL A 87 -7.30 2.20 5.91
C VAL A 87 -8.18 1.92 4.71
N VAL A 88 -8.23 0.66 4.27
CA VAL A 88 -8.95 0.27 3.05
C VAL A 88 -10.00 -0.82 3.28
N TYR A 89 -9.92 -1.57 4.38
CA TYR A 89 -10.85 -2.66 4.64
C TYR A 89 -11.92 -2.28 5.66
N ASP A 90 -13.16 -2.62 5.35
CA ASP A 90 -14.27 -2.67 6.29
C ASP A 90 -14.92 -4.07 6.19
N PHE A 91 -14.56 -4.96 7.10
CA PHE A 91 -15.04 -6.35 7.09
C PHE A 91 -16.52 -6.50 7.42
N GLN A 92 -17.22 -5.42 7.78
CA GLN A 92 -18.67 -5.41 7.92
C GLN A 92 -19.38 -5.18 6.58
N ARG A 93 -18.63 -4.90 5.50
CA ARG A 93 -19.16 -4.68 4.15
C ARG A 93 -18.81 -5.83 3.21
N SER A 94 -19.59 -5.94 2.14
CA SER A 94 -19.31 -6.87 1.05
C SER A 94 -19.50 -6.13 -0.30
N PRO A 95 -18.43 -5.95 -1.08
CA PRO A 95 -17.03 -6.29 -0.82
C PRO A 95 -16.43 -5.43 0.31
N PRO A 96 -15.38 -5.92 1.00
CA PRO A 96 -14.79 -5.21 2.14
C PRO A 96 -13.97 -3.98 1.72
N THR A 97 -13.63 -3.84 0.45
CA THR A 97 -12.89 -2.71 -0.14
C THR A 97 -13.31 -2.47 -1.59
N CYS A 98 -12.98 -1.30 -2.12
CA CYS A 98 -13.17 -0.94 -3.53
C CYS A 98 -12.00 -0.07 -4.02
N GLU A 99 -11.94 0.16 -5.33
CA GLU A 99 -10.86 0.95 -5.97
C GLU A 99 -10.79 2.37 -5.44
N GLU A 100 -11.94 3.00 -5.20
CA GLU A 100 -12.03 4.38 -4.70
C GLU A 100 -11.37 4.52 -3.33
N HIS A 101 -11.57 3.55 -2.42
CA HIS A 101 -10.94 3.56 -1.10
C HIS A 101 -9.42 3.35 -1.19
N VAL A 102 -8.98 2.43 -2.06
CA VAL A 102 -7.54 2.19 -2.29
C VAL A 102 -6.89 3.42 -2.92
N PHE A 103 -7.53 4.03 -3.93
CA PHE A 103 -7.05 5.25 -4.57
C PHE A 103 -6.91 6.39 -3.56
N ALA A 104 -7.95 6.66 -2.77
CA ALA A 104 -7.95 7.72 -1.77
C ALA A 104 -6.86 7.52 -0.71
N ALA A 105 -6.71 6.29 -0.19
CA ALA A 105 -5.67 5.98 0.80
C ALA A 105 -4.26 6.13 0.23
N LEU A 106 -4.00 5.63 -0.98
CA LEU A 106 -2.69 5.75 -1.62
C LEU A 106 -2.35 7.21 -1.97
N LEU A 107 -3.32 7.98 -2.46
CA LEU A 107 -3.13 9.40 -2.73
C LEU A 107 -2.82 10.16 -1.44
N THR A 108 -3.59 9.93 -0.37
CA THR A 108 -3.34 10.50 0.96
C THR A 108 -1.95 10.13 1.47
N ALA A 109 -1.51 8.87 1.28
CA ALA A 109 -0.17 8.43 1.67
C ALA A 109 0.94 9.19 0.91
N LEU A 110 0.77 9.43 -0.39
CA LEU A 110 1.73 10.20 -1.19
C LEU A 110 1.74 11.70 -0.81
N GLU A 111 0.59 12.27 -0.49
CA GLU A 111 0.50 13.65 0.01
C GLU A 111 1.16 13.80 1.37
N GLU A 112 0.92 12.87 2.29
CA GLU A 112 1.56 12.83 3.60
C GLU A 112 3.08 12.66 3.48
N ALA A 113 3.54 11.80 2.56
CA ALA A 113 4.94 11.65 2.22
C ALA A 113 5.54 12.95 1.67
N ARG A 114 4.82 13.67 0.80
CA ARG A 114 5.23 14.96 0.25
C ARG A 114 5.41 16.00 1.34
N THR A 115 4.46 16.14 2.27
CA THR A 115 4.54 17.10 3.37
C THR A 115 5.73 16.85 4.30
N ARG A 116 6.20 15.61 4.36
CA ARG A 116 7.36 15.17 5.17
C ARG A 116 8.67 15.17 4.38
N GLY A 117 8.66 15.55 3.11
CA GLY A 117 9.84 15.56 2.26
C GLY A 117 10.40 14.16 1.93
N VAL A 118 9.58 13.12 2.06
CA VAL A 118 9.93 11.71 1.78
C VAL A 118 10.23 11.55 0.30
N ARG A 119 11.28 10.79 -0.04
CA ARG A 119 11.69 10.53 -1.42
C ARG A 119 11.45 9.10 -1.88
N CYS A 120 11.36 8.16 -0.94
CA CYS A 120 11.26 6.74 -1.26
C CYS A 120 10.21 6.06 -0.37
N LEU A 121 9.19 5.44 -1.02
CA LEU A 121 8.15 4.66 -0.37
C LEU A 121 8.24 3.19 -0.75
N GLY A 122 8.01 2.30 0.23
CA GLY A 122 7.59 0.93 0.00
C GLY A 122 6.08 0.84 0.15
N VAL A 123 5.40 0.17 -0.76
CA VAL A 123 3.93 -0.01 -0.75
C VAL A 123 3.64 -1.49 -0.87
N GLN A 124 3.00 -2.07 0.14
CA GLN A 124 2.44 -3.42 0.02
C GLN A 124 1.23 -3.39 -0.94
N PRO A 125 0.83 -4.51 -1.57
CA PRO A 125 -0.35 -4.56 -2.41
C PRO A 125 -1.64 -4.27 -1.62
N VAL A 126 -1.93 -2.99 -1.42
CA VAL A 126 -3.05 -2.49 -0.63
C VAL A 126 -4.37 -2.86 -1.31
N GLY A 127 -5.28 -3.44 -0.55
CA GLY A 127 -6.62 -3.80 -1.04
C GLY A 127 -6.68 -5.12 -1.81
N THR A 128 -5.59 -5.89 -1.96
CA THR A 128 -5.59 -7.12 -2.78
C THR A 128 -5.90 -8.39 -2.00
N ALA A 129 -5.80 -8.35 -0.67
CA ALA A 129 -6.16 -9.48 0.18
C ALA A 129 -7.66 -9.51 0.48
N HIS A 130 -8.12 -10.58 1.14
CA HIS A 130 -9.47 -10.71 1.71
C HIS A 130 -10.63 -10.46 0.73
N GLY A 131 -10.50 -10.90 -0.53
CA GLY A 131 -11.56 -10.73 -1.54
C GLY A 131 -11.67 -9.31 -2.10
N GLY A 132 -10.61 -8.53 -1.97
CA GLY A 132 -10.51 -7.18 -2.52
C GLY A 132 -10.15 -7.15 -4.01
N LEU A 133 -9.26 -6.24 -4.38
CA LEU A 133 -8.87 -6.00 -5.77
C LEU A 133 -7.99 -7.13 -6.34
N SER A 134 -8.05 -7.33 -7.64
CA SER A 134 -7.01 -8.09 -8.35
C SER A 134 -5.68 -7.32 -8.37
N ALA A 135 -4.56 -8.04 -8.59
CA ALA A 135 -3.24 -7.42 -8.74
C ALA A 135 -3.21 -6.38 -9.87
N GLU A 136 -3.89 -6.66 -10.97
CA GLU A 136 -4.04 -5.74 -12.11
C GLU A 136 -4.75 -4.45 -11.72
N ARG A 137 -5.90 -4.56 -11.04
CA ARG A 137 -6.66 -3.39 -10.57
C ARG A 137 -5.86 -2.54 -9.58
N PHE A 138 -5.14 -3.19 -8.66
CA PHE A 138 -4.24 -2.50 -7.75
C PHE A 138 -3.15 -1.73 -8.50
N LEU A 139 -2.45 -2.36 -9.47
CA LEU A 139 -1.42 -1.68 -10.27
C LEU A 139 -1.99 -0.51 -11.07
N ASN A 140 -3.20 -0.66 -11.62
CA ASN A 140 -3.88 0.42 -12.32
C ASN A 140 -4.17 1.60 -11.38
N VAL A 141 -4.73 1.33 -10.21
CA VAL A 141 -4.99 2.35 -9.17
C VAL A 141 -3.69 3.03 -8.74
N LEU A 142 -2.65 2.26 -8.41
CA LEU A 142 -1.36 2.81 -7.99
C LEU A 142 -0.71 3.65 -9.08
N SER A 143 -0.81 3.21 -10.34
CA SER A 143 -0.31 3.98 -11.50
C SER A 143 -1.03 5.31 -11.66
N GLN A 144 -2.35 5.34 -11.49
CA GLN A 144 -3.13 6.58 -11.51
C GLN A 144 -2.75 7.52 -10.38
N VAL A 145 -2.56 7.00 -9.17
CA VAL A 145 -2.09 7.76 -8.01
C VAL A 145 -0.70 8.34 -8.25
N CYS A 146 0.24 7.55 -8.78
CA CYS A 146 1.59 8.02 -9.14
C CYS A 146 1.54 9.12 -10.21
N TYR A 147 0.67 8.97 -11.20
CA TYR A 147 0.46 10.00 -12.23
C TYR A 147 -0.07 11.29 -11.60
N SER A 148 -1.13 11.22 -10.80
CA SER A 148 -1.71 12.39 -10.12
C SER A 148 -0.70 13.08 -9.20
N ALA A 149 0.07 12.31 -8.42
CA ALA A 149 1.10 12.86 -7.56
C ALA A 149 2.24 13.55 -8.36
N ALA A 150 2.62 13.00 -9.49
CA ALA A 150 3.62 13.59 -10.37
C ALA A 150 3.14 14.94 -10.96
N GLU A 151 1.88 15.03 -11.40
CA GLU A 151 1.27 16.26 -11.91
C GLU A 151 1.15 17.35 -10.83
N LEU A 152 0.78 16.97 -9.59
CA LEU A 152 0.66 17.89 -8.46
C LEU A 152 2.01 18.33 -7.85
N GLY A 153 3.12 17.74 -8.30
CA GLY A 153 4.45 18.04 -7.80
C GLY A 153 4.75 17.36 -6.46
N THR A 154 5.21 16.12 -6.51
CA THR A 154 5.60 15.35 -5.32
C THR A 154 7.12 15.42 -5.04
N SER A 155 7.50 15.30 -3.76
CA SER A 155 8.89 15.05 -3.35
C SER A 155 9.32 13.60 -3.61
N VAL A 156 8.35 12.68 -3.71
CA VAL A 156 8.60 11.26 -3.92
C VAL A 156 9.25 11.03 -5.28
N ARG A 157 10.34 10.28 -5.29
CA ARG A 157 11.10 9.93 -6.50
C ARG A 157 10.98 8.45 -6.82
N ARG A 158 10.66 7.62 -5.81
CA ARG A 158 10.60 6.18 -5.98
C ARG A 158 9.49 5.57 -5.12
N VAL A 159 8.68 4.76 -5.77
CA VAL A 159 7.67 3.92 -5.13
C VAL A 159 8.03 2.46 -5.44
N TYR A 160 8.25 1.66 -4.42
CA TYR A 160 8.44 0.22 -4.54
C TYR A 160 7.14 -0.51 -4.20
N VAL A 161 6.66 -1.38 -5.09
CA VAL A 161 5.66 -2.39 -4.74
C VAL A 161 6.39 -3.57 -4.10
N LEU A 162 6.09 -3.83 -2.83
CA LEU A 162 6.72 -4.88 -2.03
C LEU A 162 5.93 -6.17 -2.16
N LEU A 163 6.54 -7.20 -2.71
CA LEU A 163 5.91 -8.48 -3.05
C LEU A 163 6.50 -9.60 -2.19
N ALA A 164 5.65 -10.45 -1.63
CA ALA A 164 6.04 -11.44 -0.65
C ALA A 164 6.79 -12.65 -1.25
N SER A 165 6.62 -12.93 -2.54
CA SER A 165 7.21 -14.10 -3.19
C SER A 165 7.72 -13.83 -4.60
N ALA A 166 8.62 -14.70 -5.08
CA ALA A 166 9.11 -14.65 -6.46
C ALA A 166 8.00 -14.93 -7.49
N GLU A 167 7.01 -15.75 -7.12
CA GLU A 167 5.84 -16.02 -7.96
C GLU A 167 4.99 -14.76 -8.13
N GLU A 168 4.70 -14.08 -7.03
CA GLU A 168 3.99 -12.81 -7.04
C GLU A 168 4.75 -11.76 -7.86
N LEU A 169 6.07 -11.65 -7.66
CA LEU A 169 6.91 -10.76 -8.44
C LEU A 169 6.79 -11.04 -9.94
N GLY A 170 6.88 -12.30 -10.37
CA GLY A 170 6.74 -12.69 -11.78
C GLY A 170 5.37 -12.30 -12.37
N ARG A 171 4.30 -12.49 -11.60
CA ARG A 171 2.95 -12.06 -11.98
C ARG A 171 2.85 -10.54 -12.17
N TYR A 172 3.37 -9.77 -11.23
CA TYR A 172 3.36 -8.30 -11.30
C TYR A 172 4.27 -7.77 -12.43
N GLU A 173 5.41 -8.43 -12.70
CA GLU A 173 6.27 -8.08 -13.83
C GLU A 173 5.56 -8.27 -15.18
N THR A 174 4.74 -9.31 -15.32
CA THR A 174 3.94 -9.55 -16.52
C THR A 174 2.91 -8.44 -16.71
N LEU A 175 2.11 -8.14 -15.68
CA LEU A 175 1.11 -7.09 -15.71
C LEU A 175 1.72 -5.70 -16.03
N LEU A 176 2.86 -5.38 -15.42
CA LEU A 176 3.54 -4.11 -15.68
C LEU A 176 4.03 -4.02 -17.13
N SER A 177 4.45 -5.15 -17.71
CA SER A 177 4.91 -5.22 -19.11
C SER A 177 3.77 -5.01 -20.10
N GLU A 178 2.62 -5.60 -19.83
CA GLU A 178 1.39 -5.44 -20.62
C GLU A 178 0.95 -3.98 -20.62
N ALA A 179 0.85 -3.36 -19.43
CA ALA A 179 0.51 -1.95 -19.28
C ALA A 179 1.48 -1.00 -20.01
N MET A 180 2.78 -1.32 -19.99
CA MET A 180 3.79 -0.54 -20.73
C MET A 180 3.65 -0.69 -22.25
N SER A 181 3.25 -1.87 -22.72
CA SER A 181 3.06 -2.15 -24.15
C SER A 181 1.83 -1.43 -24.70
N GLU A 182 0.73 -1.42 -23.95
CA GLU A 182 -0.49 -0.70 -24.30
C GLU A 182 -0.28 0.81 -24.38
N ARG A 183 0.49 1.40 -23.45
CA ARG A 183 0.83 2.84 -23.48
C ARG A 183 1.70 3.24 -24.66
N ARG A 184 2.49 2.31 -25.25
CA ARG A 184 3.28 2.56 -26.45
C ARG A 184 2.46 2.50 -27.72
N LEU A 185 1.29 1.87 -27.68
CA LEU A 185 0.37 1.70 -28.82
C LEU A 185 -0.75 2.74 -28.83
N ALA A 186 -0.90 3.52 -27.75
CA ALA A 186 -1.80 4.66 -27.74
C ALA A 186 -1.19 5.82 -28.54
N PRO A 187 -1.87 6.36 -29.57
CA PRO A 187 -1.39 7.43 -30.43
C PRO A 187 -1.19 8.75 -29.68
#